data_764394603b4f2142277e7ab42907ff17
#
_entry.id   764394603b4f2142277e7ab42907ff17
#
_cell.length_a   1.000
_cell.length_b   1.000
_cell.length_c   1.000
_cell.angle_alpha   90.00
_cell.angle_beta   90.00
_cell.angle_gamma   90.00
#
_symmetry.space_group_name_H-M   'P 1'
#
loop_
_entity.id
_entity.type
_entity.pdbx_description
1 polymer ?
#
loop_
_entity_poly.entity_id
_entity_poly.type
_entity_poly.pdbx_seq_one_letter_code
_entity_poly.pdbx_strand_id
1 'polypeptide(L)'
;MTDPSHIRNFSIIAHIDHGKSTLSDRVLEMTGTVAHRDMQAQLLDSMDIERERGITIKSQAVRVNYTADDGETYQFNLIDTPGHVDFTYEVSRSLAACEGAVLVVDATQGVEAQTVANAMMAMNANLEIIPLINKIDLPSAEPERVKAEIEDGLAIPADDAVLASGKTGVGVHDLLEAVVYNIPAPQGDADAPLRALIFDSYFDPYRGVVALVRVVDGAMRKGQKLKLMASGKIILAEEVGARHPAEEPLPQLGVGEVGYLVTGLKDLSQVKVGDTLTLAEGGVDEPLPGYREAKPMVYTGLFPIDSDQYEPLKEALEKLSLNDPALIWEPEKSHALGFGFRVGFLGLLHMEVVKERLEREFNLDLLATAPSVEYHVFRQGGEMISLHSPQEMPDPGEIERIEEPYLKAKILIPPDYVGAVMDLTVARRGTFVTMNYLSQHTVEMLWEIPLSELIMDYFDKLKSNTKGYASLDYDFDGYKPSNLVKLDILLSGKPIDALSFIVHRDKAYDRGRVLTEKLKEIIPRQMFEVPIQAAIGGRVLARETVKAKRKDVLAKCYGGDISRKRKLLEKQKQGKKRMKAIGNVEVPQEAFM
;
A
#
# COMPACT_ATOMS: atom_id res chain seq x y z
N MET A 1 -31.23 5.76 -21.15
CA MET A 1 -31.07 4.96 -19.93
C MET A 1 -31.17 3.51 -20.34
N THR A 2 -30.21 2.73 -19.90
CA THR A 2 -30.29 1.27 -20.02
C THR A 2 -31.31 0.76 -19.01
N ASP A 3 -32.10 -0.24 -19.35
CA ASP A 3 -32.98 -0.90 -18.40
C ASP A 3 -32.10 -1.55 -17.30
N PRO A 4 -32.37 -1.30 -16.01
CA PRO A 4 -31.58 -1.91 -14.93
C PRO A 4 -31.46 -3.43 -15.02
N SER A 5 -32.45 -4.13 -15.59
CA SER A 5 -32.41 -5.58 -15.80
C SER A 5 -31.26 -6.03 -16.71
N HIS A 6 -30.78 -5.16 -17.60
CA HIS A 6 -29.66 -5.39 -18.50
C HIS A 6 -28.34 -4.78 -18.04
N ILE A 7 -28.24 -4.36 -16.77
CA ILE A 7 -27.00 -3.85 -16.20
C ILE A 7 -26.35 -4.95 -15.34
N ARG A 8 -25.03 -5.08 -15.43
CA ARG A 8 -24.21 -5.94 -14.55
C ARG A 8 -23.03 -5.15 -14.03
N ASN A 9 -22.99 -4.92 -12.73
CA ASN A 9 -21.87 -4.27 -12.06
C ASN A 9 -21.04 -5.32 -11.35
N PHE A 10 -19.79 -5.47 -11.76
CA PHE A 10 -18.91 -6.47 -11.17
C PHE A 10 -17.47 -6.01 -11.11
N SER A 11 -16.75 -6.61 -10.18
CA SER A 11 -15.31 -6.42 -10.03
C SER A 11 -14.56 -7.71 -10.33
N ILE A 12 -13.33 -7.59 -10.83
CA ILE A 12 -12.41 -8.71 -10.94
C ILE A 12 -11.46 -8.65 -9.76
N ILE A 13 -11.51 -9.67 -8.89
CA ILE A 13 -10.67 -9.81 -7.71
C ILE A 13 -9.70 -10.98 -7.90
N ALA A 14 -8.44 -10.78 -7.53
CA ALA A 14 -7.40 -11.78 -7.74
C ALA A 14 -6.25 -11.56 -6.77
N HIS A 15 -5.46 -12.61 -6.55
CA HIS A 15 -4.11 -12.45 -6.02
C HIS A 15 -3.19 -11.80 -7.06
N ILE A 16 -2.05 -11.24 -6.62
CA ILE A 16 -1.01 -10.71 -7.51
C ILE A 16 -0.56 -11.82 -8.47
N ASP A 17 -0.30 -11.47 -9.72
CA ASP A 17 0.13 -12.38 -10.79
C ASP A 17 -0.85 -13.50 -11.20
N HIS A 18 -2.08 -13.55 -10.67
CA HIS A 18 -3.11 -14.49 -11.15
C HIS A 18 -3.70 -14.13 -12.53
N GLY A 19 -3.31 -12.97 -13.08
CA GLY A 19 -3.64 -12.57 -14.45
C GLY A 19 -4.89 -11.72 -14.59
N LYS A 20 -5.26 -10.97 -13.52
CA LYS A 20 -6.39 -10.05 -13.49
C LYS A 20 -6.38 -9.05 -14.67
N SER A 21 -5.32 -8.23 -14.80
CA SER A 21 -5.22 -7.20 -15.84
C SER A 21 -5.24 -7.78 -17.26
N THR A 22 -4.62 -8.96 -17.47
CA THR A 22 -4.65 -9.68 -18.75
C THR A 22 -6.06 -10.16 -19.09
N LEU A 23 -6.83 -10.60 -18.08
CA LEU A 23 -8.22 -11.01 -18.27
C LEU A 23 -9.12 -9.81 -18.58
N SER A 24 -8.93 -8.69 -17.88
CA SER A 24 -9.62 -7.42 -18.14
C SER A 24 -9.39 -6.94 -19.57
N ASP A 25 -8.15 -7.02 -20.07
CA ASP A 25 -7.83 -6.70 -21.48
C ASP A 25 -8.62 -7.58 -22.47
N ARG A 26 -8.76 -8.88 -22.20
CA ARG A 26 -9.53 -9.80 -23.05
C ARG A 26 -11.02 -9.49 -23.04
N VAL A 27 -11.57 -9.10 -21.90
CA VAL A 27 -12.96 -8.64 -21.82
C VAL A 27 -13.17 -7.42 -22.71
N LEU A 28 -12.28 -6.42 -22.66
CA LEU A 28 -12.35 -5.22 -23.49
C LEU A 28 -12.22 -5.52 -24.99
N GLU A 29 -11.36 -6.46 -25.36
CA GLU A 29 -11.13 -6.89 -26.74
C GLU A 29 -12.34 -7.64 -27.29
N MET A 30 -12.86 -8.65 -26.56
CA MET A 30 -13.97 -9.48 -27.01
C MET A 30 -15.29 -8.72 -27.16
N THR A 31 -15.51 -7.74 -26.31
CA THR A 31 -16.69 -6.87 -26.37
C THR A 31 -16.57 -5.78 -27.43
N GLY A 32 -15.41 -5.68 -28.11
CA GLY A 32 -15.17 -4.66 -29.13
C GLY A 32 -15.13 -3.23 -28.57
N THR A 33 -15.03 -3.08 -27.25
CA THR A 33 -14.94 -1.77 -26.56
C THR A 33 -13.68 -1.02 -27.00
N VAL A 34 -12.60 -1.77 -27.25
CA VAL A 34 -11.34 -1.25 -27.80
C VAL A 34 -11.01 -2.01 -29.07
N ALA A 35 -10.73 -1.29 -30.16
CA ALA A 35 -10.36 -1.93 -31.41
C ALA A 35 -9.01 -2.68 -31.24
N HIS A 36 -8.90 -3.86 -31.86
CA HIS A 36 -7.69 -4.70 -31.74
C HIS A 36 -6.38 -3.97 -32.04
N ARG A 37 -6.37 -3.02 -32.98
CA ARG A 37 -5.20 -2.20 -33.32
C ARG A 37 -4.79 -1.20 -32.25
N ASP A 38 -5.73 -0.82 -31.36
CA ASP A 38 -5.55 0.18 -30.31
C ASP A 38 -5.36 -0.49 -28.93
N MET A 39 -5.42 -1.83 -28.88
CA MET A 39 -5.15 -2.61 -27.67
C MET A 39 -3.68 -2.51 -27.27
N GLN A 40 -3.47 -2.18 -26.00
CA GLN A 40 -2.18 -2.22 -25.33
C GLN A 40 -2.28 -3.19 -24.16
N ALA A 41 -1.18 -3.82 -23.80
CA ALA A 41 -1.15 -4.67 -22.62
C ALA A 41 -1.43 -3.85 -21.36
N GLN A 42 -2.29 -4.38 -20.47
CA GLN A 42 -2.70 -3.74 -19.23
C GLN A 42 -3.32 -2.35 -19.46
N LEU A 43 -4.30 -2.30 -20.35
CA LEU A 43 -4.92 -1.04 -20.82
C LEU A 43 -5.56 -0.25 -19.67
N LEU A 44 -6.13 -0.93 -18.67
CA LEU A 44 -6.75 -0.29 -17.50
C LEU A 44 -5.73 0.20 -16.50
N ASP A 45 -4.51 -0.34 -16.50
CA ASP A 45 -3.41 0.13 -15.66
C ASP A 45 -2.85 1.43 -16.26
N SER A 46 -3.29 2.56 -15.73
CA SER A 46 -3.04 3.90 -16.31
C SER A 46 -1.66 4.45 -16.02
N MET A 47 -1.00 3.98 -14.95
CA MET A 47 0.32 4.42 -14.55
C MET A 47 1.41 3.53 -15.12
N ASP A 48 2.55 4.11 -15.51
CA ASP A 48 3.70 3.33 -15.98
C ASP A 48 4.21 2.35 -14.92
N ILE A 49 4.17 2.76 -13.66
CA ILE A 49 4.58 1.93 -12.51
C ILE A 49 3.66 0.70 -12.31
N GLU A 50 2.35 0.81 -12.61
CA GLU A 50 1.43 -0.32 -12.59
C GLU A 50 1.84 -1.36 -13.63
N ARG A 51 2.12 -0.92 -14.86
CA ARG A 51 2.52 -1.78 -15.98
C ARG A 51 3.88 -2.43 -15.75
N GLU A 52 4.86 -1.69 -15.24
CA GLU A 52 6.20 -2.21 -14.96
C GLU A 52 6.21 -3.25 -13.85
N ARG A 53 5.41 -3.03 -12.80
CA ARG A 53 5.31 -3.93 -11.64
C ARG A 53 4.28 -5.05 -11.82
N GLY A 54 3.43 -4.97 -12.85
CA GLY A 54 2.35 -5.91 -13.10
C GLY A 54 1.25 -5.90 -12.04
N ILE A 55 1.05 -4.78 -11.35
CA ILE A 55 0.06 -4.62 -10.28
C ILE A 55 -0.85 -3.45 -10.56
N THR A 56 -2.14 -3.59 -10.29
CA THR A 56 -3.08 -2.47 -10.26
C THR A 56 -2.95 -1.76 -8.91
N ILE A 57 -2.76 -0.45 -8.95
CA ILE A 57 -2.63 0.41 -7.77
C ILE A 57 -3.94 1.15 -7.53
N LYS A 58 -4.54 1.71 -8.60
CA LYS A 58 -5.77 2.49 -8.51
C LYS A 58 -6.91 1.80 -9.26
N SER A 59 -8.07 1.74 -8.62
CA SER A 59 -9.29 1.18 -9.22
C SER A 59 -9.70 1.98 -10.46
N GLN A 60 -10.14 1.26 -11.50
CA GLN A 60 -10.67 1.84 -12.73
C GLN A 60 -12.06 1.27 -13.01
N ALA A 61 -12.98 2.13 -13.36
CA ALA A 61 -14.33 1.71 -13.77
C ALA A 61 -14.53 1.95 -15.26
N VAL A 62 -14.94 0.90 -15.97
CA VAL A 62 -15.16 0.96 -17.41
C VAL A 62 -16.52 0.37 -17.74
N ARG A 63 -17.29 1.09 -18.58
CA ARG A 63 -18.54 0.62 -19.14
C ARG A 63 -18.27 -0.13 -20.46
N VAL A 64 -18.87 -1.28 -20.59
CA VAL A 64 -18.71 -2.20 -21.72
C VAL A 64 -20.10 -2.68 -22.16
N ASN A 65 -20.36 -2.77 -23.44
CA ASN A 65 -21.60 -3.37 -23.98
C ASN A 65 -21.28 -4.76 -24.49
N TYR A 66 -22.06 -5.74 -24.08
CA TYR A 66 -21.93 -7.13 -24.49
C TYR A 66 -23.26 -7.66 -25.02
N THR A 67 -23.26 -8.25 -26.22
CA THR A 67 -24.41 -8.96 -26.75
C THR A 67 -24.28 -10.43 -26.42
N ALA A 68 -25.14 -10.93 -25.54
CA ALA A 68 -25.12 -12.28 -25.05
C ALA A 68 -25.73 -13.29 -26.02
N ASP A 69 -25.62 -14.58 -25.72
CA ASP A 69 -26.13 -15.67 -26.52
C ASP A 69 -27.67 -15.68 -26.62
N ASP A 70 -28.37 -15.03 -25.69
CA ASP A 70 -29.82 -14.78 -25.73
C ASP A 70 -30.23 -13.73 -26.76
N GLY A 71 -29.25 -13.03 -27.36
CA GLY A 71 -29.46 -11.98 -28.37
C GLY A 71 -29.72 -10.59 -27.78
N GLU A 72 -29.78 -10.46 -26.46
CA GLU A 72 -29.95 -9.17 -25.80
C GLU A 72 -28.59 -8.50 -25.54
N THR A 73 -28.60 -7.17 -25.41
CA THR A 73 -27.39 -6.40 -25.14
C THR A 73 -27.36 -5.94 -23.68
N TYR A 74 -26.33 -6.37 -22.95
CA TYR A 74 -26.10 -6.02 -21.56
C TYR A 74 -25.06 -4.92 -21.46
N GLN A 75 -25.27 -4.01 -20.51
CA GLN A 75 -24.30 -3.01 -20.08
C GLN A 75 -23.51 -3.54 -18.90
N PHE A 76 -22.25 -3.84 -19.09
CA PHE A 76 -21.33 -4.21 -18.02
C PHE A 76 -20.62 -2.97 -17.48
N ASN A 77 -20.61 -2.79 -16.19
CA ASN A 77 -19.73 -1.86 -15.51
C ASN A 77 -18.66 -2.67 -14.80
N LEU A 78 -17.52 -2.83 -15.47
CA LEU A 78 -16.35 -3.51 -14.93
C LEU A 78 -15.58 -2.54 -14.04
N ILE A 79 -15.39 -2.91 -12.76
CA ILE A 79 -14.56 -2.16 -11.81
C ILE A 79 -13.31 -2.99 -11.54
N ASP A 80 -12.19 -2.57 -12.13
CA ASP A 80 -10.89 -3.19 -11.92
C ASP A 80 -10.31 -2.74 -10.58
N THR A 81 -9.86 -3.69 -9.74
CA THR A 81 -9.44 -3.42 -8.35
C THR A 81 -7.99 -3.83 -8.12
N PRO A 82 -7.26 -3.16 -7.19
CA PRO A 82 -5.97 -3.64 -6.73
C PRO A 82 -6.05 -5.06 -6.16
N GLY A 83 -4.93 -5.80 -6.26
CA GLY A 83 -4.84 -7.15 -5.68
C GLY A 83 -4.02 -7.21 -4.38
N HIS A 84 -3.34 -6.14 -3.98
CA HIS A 84 -2.41 -6.14 -2.86
C HIS A 84 -3.06 -5.70 -1.54
N VAL A 85 -2.61 -6.28 -0.42
CA VAL A 85 -3.15 -6.01 0.93
C VAL A 85 -3.10 -4.53 1.32
N ASP A 86 -2.07 -3.78 0.93
CA ASP A 86 -1.97 -2.34 1.22
C ASP A 86 -3.14 -1.53 0.64
N PHE A 87 -3.77 -2.03 -0.43
CA PHE A 87 -4.89 -1.38 -1.12
C PHE A 87 -6.26 -2.00 -0.81
N THR A 88 -6.37 -2.78 0.27
CA THR A 88 -7.64 -3.41 0.71
C THR A 88 -8.77 -2.40 0.85
N TYR A 89 -8.45 -1.17 1.26
CA TYR A 89 -9.41 -0.07 1.35
C TYR A 89 -10.02 0.29 -0.03
N GLU A 90 -9.23 0.32 -1.09
CA GLU A 90 -9.72 0.56 -2.45
C GLU A 90 -10.57 -0.59 -2.99
N VAL A 91 -10.17 -1.83 -2.67
CA VAL A 91 -10.96 -3.02 -3.00
C VAL A 91 -12.35 -2.94 -2.38
N SER A 92 -12.43 -2.68 -1.07
CA SER A 92 -13.70 -2.61 -0.35
C SER A 92 -14.66 -1.55 -0.91
N ARG A 93 -14.15 -0.41 -1.35
CA ARG A 93 -14.93 0.66 -1.98
C ARG A 93 -15.48 0.24 -3.33
N SER A 94 -14.65 -0.37 -4.13
CA SER A 94 -15.02 -0.84 -5.47
C SER A 94 -16.08 -1.94 -5.39
N LEU A 95 -15.94 -2.88 -4.46
CA LEU A 95 -16.91 -3.96 -4.23
C LEU A 95 -18.29 -3.43 -3.83
N ALA A 96 -18.38 -2.38 -3.04
CA ALA A 96 -19.67 -1.80 -2.66
C ALA A 96 -20.41 -1.11 -3.83
N ALA A 97 -19.74 -0.89 -4.95
CA ALA A 97 -20.37 -0.41 -6.17
C ALA A 97 -20.82 -1.55 -7.11
N CYS A 98 -20.70 -2.82 -6.69
CA CYS A 98 -20.95 -4.01 -7.48
C CYS A 98 -22.10 -4.85 -6.92
N GLU A 99 -22.69 -5.70 -7.75
CA GLU A 99 -23.57 -6.80 -7.40
C GLU A 99 -22.85 -8.15 -7.46
N GLY A 100 -21.70 -8.23 -8.12
CA GLY A 100 -20.94 -9.47 -8.24
C GLY A 100 -19.43 -9.26 -8.30
N ALA A 101 -18.70 -10.35 -8.14
CA ALA A 101 -17.26 -10.39 -8.25
C ALA A 101 -16.81 -11.65 -9.02
N VAL A 102 -15.85 -11.49 -9.92
CA VAL A 102 -15.15 -12.62 -10.56
C VAL A 102 -13.89 -12.90 -9.75
N LEU A 103 -13.84 -14.05 -9.10
CA LEU A 103 -12.69 -14.49 -8.30
C LEU A 103 -11.73 -15.28 -9.20
N VAL A 104 -10.62 -14.64 -9.57
CA VAL A 104 -9.62 -15.25 -10.45
C VAL A 104 -8.56 -15.99 -9.63
N VAL A 105 -8.41 -17.28 -9.91
CA VAL A 105 -7.41 -18.15 -9.29
C VAL A 105 -6.52 -18.76 -10.36
N ASP A 106 -5.22 -18.75 -10.15
CA ASP A 106 -4.23 -19.36 -11.04
C ASP A 106 -4.31 -20.88 -10.97
N ALA A 107 -4.47 -21.57 -12.12
CA ALA A 107 -4.54 -23.02 -12.22
C ALA A 107 -3.28 -23.75 -11.72
N THR A 108 -2.16 -23.05 -11.59
CA THR A 108 -0.89 -23.63 -11.15
C THR A 108 -0.58 -23.37 -9.69
N GLN A 109 -0.93 -22.17 -9.19
CA GLN A 109 -0.65 -21.74 -7.81
C GLN A 109 -1.76 -22.12 -6.84
N GLY A 110 -3.04 -22.04 -7.29
CA GLY A 110 -4.20 -22.32 -6.44
C GLY A 110 -4.60 -21.14 -5.57
N VAL A 111 -5.23 -21.45 -4.43
CA VAL A 111 -5.74 -20.42 -3.49
C VAL A 111 -4.61 -19.87 -2.64
N GLU A 112 -4.43 -18.55 -2.65
CA GLU A 112 -3.44 -17.82 -1.86
C GLU A 112 -4.10 -16.85 -0.85
N ALA A 113 -3.33 -16.25 0.07
CA ALA A 113 -3.88 -15.45 1.18
C ALA A 113 -4.75 -14.28 0.71
N GLN A 114 -4.33 -13.56 -0.32
CA GLN A 114 -5.14 -12.46 -0.89
C GLN A 114 -6.38 -12.98 -1.62
N THR A 115 -6.35 -14.19 -2.18
CA THR A 115 -7.55 -14.83 -2.73
C THR A 115 -8.60 -15.01 -1.64
N VAL A 116 -8.19 -15.53 -0.48
CA VAL A 116 -9.06 -15.70 0.70
C VAL A 116 -9.60 -14.36 1.18
N ALA A 117 -8.72 -13.37 1.37
CA ALA A 117 -9.10 -12.06 1.87
C ALA A 117 -10.10 -11.34 0.95
N ASN A 118 -9.81 -11.33 -0.37
CA ASN A 118 -10.68 -10.70 -1.36
C ASN A 118 -12.03 -11.42 -1.48
N ALA A 119 -12.05 -12.76 -1.44
CA ALA A 119 -13.28 -13.55 -1.43
C ALA A 119 -14.13 -13.23 -0.19
N MET A 120 -13.51 -13.15 1.00
CA MET A 120 -14.20 -12.78 2.23
C MET A 120 -14.78 -11.36 2.18
N MET A 121 -14.05 -10.39 1.59
CA MET A 121 -14.57 -9.04 1.40
C MET A 121 -15.79 -9.03 0.48
N ALA A 122 -15.75 -9.78 -0.63
CA ALA A 122 -16.88 -9.91 -1.55
C ALA A 122 -18.09 -10.56 -0.87
N MET A 123 -17.89 -11.64 -0.10
CA MET A 123 -18.94 -12.29 0.70
C MET A 123 -19.54 -11.33 1.75
N ASN A 124 -18.71 -10.58 2.46
CA ASN A 124 -19.18 -9.61 3.45
C ASN A 124 -19.96 -8.44 2.83
N ALA A 125 -19.69 -8.15 1.55
CA ALA A 125 -20.44 -7.19 0.75
C ALA A 125 -21.71 -7.80 0.12
N ASN A 126 -22.04 -9.06 0.40
CA ASN A 126 -23.14 -9.84 -0.18
C ASN A 126 -23.12 -9.89 -1.70
N LEU A 127 -21.95 -9.99 -2.31
CA LEU A 127 -21.81 -10.11 -3.75
C LEU A 127 -21.94 -11.56 -4.21
N GLU A 128 -22.50 -11.74 -5.40
CA GLU A 128 -22.43 -13.02 -6.10
C GLU A 128 -21.01 -13.24 -6.60
N ILE A 129 -20.42 -14.42 -6.30
CA ILE A 129 -19.03 -14.71 -6.65
C ILE A 129 -18.99 -15.76 -7.75
N ILE A 130 -18.37 -15.41 -8.88
CA ILE A 130 -18.10 -16.32 -9.98
C ILE A 130 -16.63 -16.78 -9.86
N PRO A 131 -16.37 -18.04 -9.49
CA PRO A 131 -15.01 -18.57 -9.50
C PRO A 131 -14.53 -18.76 -10.94
N LEU A 132 -13.30 -18.30 -11.22
CA LEU A 132 -12.63 -18.44 -12.51
C LEU A 132 -11.22 -18.97 -12.30
N ILE A 133 -10.90 -20.08 -12.96
CA ILE A 133 -9.57 -20.69 -12.92
C ILE A 133 -8.83 -20.28 -14.19
N ASN A 134 -7.83 -19.42 -14.02
CA ASN A 134 -7.05 -18.83 -15.10
C ASN A 134 -5.75 -19.59 -15.38
N LYS A 135 -5.13 -19.29 -16.51
CA LYS A 135 -3.86 -19.87 -16.99
C LYS A 135 -3.94 -21.37 -17.27
N ILE A 136 -5.09 -21.86 -17.71
CA ILE A 136 -5.27 -23.29 -18.09
C ILE A 136 -4.42 -23.72 -19.30
N ASP A 137 -3.82 -22.75 -20.01
CA ASP A 137 -2.87 -22.99 -21.12
C ASP A 137 -1.49 -23.47 -20.66
N LEU A 138 -1.18 -23.37 -19.38
CA LEU A 138 0.11 -23.79 -18.84
C LEU A 138 0.16 -25.32 -18.66
N PRO A 139 1.30 -25.97 -18.99
CA PRO A 139 1.46 -27.42 -18.82
C PRO A 139 1.34 -27.93 -17.37
N SER A 140 1.56 -27.03 -16.39
CA SER A 140 1.45 -27.30 -14.96
C SER A 140 0.09 -26.95 -14.38
N ALA A 141 -0.91 -26.63 -15.21
CA ALA A 141 -2.25 -26.29 -14.76
C ALA A 141 -2.96 -27.52 -14.18
N GLU A 142 -3.55 -27.39 -12.98
CA GLU A 142 -4.31 -28.43 -12.29
C GLU A 142 -5.69 -27.90 -11.87
N PRO A 143 -6.63 -27.67 -12.82
CA PRO A 143 -7.90 -27.03 -12.56
C PRO A 143 -8.75 -27.78 -11.51
N GLU A 144 -8.80 -29.10 -11.56
CA GLU A 144 -9.61 -29.90 -10.62
C GLU A 144 -9.08 -29.80 -9.17
N ARG A 145 -7.76 -29.72 -8.98
CA ARG A 145 -7.17 -29.44 -7.67
C ARG A 145 -7.60 -28.07 -7.16
N VAL A 146 -7.55 -27.04 -8.03
CA VAL A 146 -7.89 -25.66 -7.66
C VAL A 146 -9.39 -25.51 -7.37
N LYS A 147 -10.29 -26.22 -8.08
CA LYS A 147 -11.71 -26.30 -7.73
C LYS A 147 -11.91 -26.79 -6.31
N ALA A 148 -11.27 -27.91 -5.97
CA ALA A 148 -11.36 -28.47 -4.60
C ALA A 148 -10.81 -27.50 -3.55
N GLU A 149 -9.70 -26.78 -3.83
CA GLU A 149 -9.16 -25.76 -2.93
C GLU A 149 -10.11 -24.58 -2.71
N ILE A 150 -10.83 -24.15 -3.74
CA ILE A 150 -11.85 -23.08 -3.65
C ILE A 150 -13.02 -23.55 -2.78
N GLU A 151 -13.52 -24.76 -3.00
CA GLU A 151 -14.64 -25.31 -2.22
C GLU A 151 -14.27 -25.55 -0.76
N ASP A 152 -13.17 -26.25 -0.52
CA ASP A 152 -12.72 -26.60 0.83
C ASP A 152 -12.26 -25.36 1.62
N GLY A 153 -11.54 -24.43 0.96
CA GLY A 153 -10.92 -23.30 1.61
C GLY A 153 -11.81 -22.07 1.74
N LEU A 154 -12.73 -21.86 0.80
CA LEU A 154 -13.56 -20.64 0.74
C LEU A 154 -15.07 -20.92 0.90
N ALA A 155 -15.47 -22.18 0.88
CA ALA A 155 -16.88 -22.60 0.86
C ALA A 155 -17.68 -21.98 -0.32
N ILE A 156 -17.02 -21.71 -1.44
CA ILE A 156 -17.63 -21.22 -2.69
C ILE A 156 -17.78 -22.43 -3.62
N PRO A 157 -19.00 -22.74 -4.14
CA PRO A 157 -19.19 -23.81 -5.11
C PRO A 157 -18.30 -23.57 -6.34
N ALA A 158 -17.50 -24.54 -6.75
CA ALA A 158 -16.55 -24.40 -7.86
C ALA A 158 -16.67 -25.51 -8.92
N ASP A 159 -17.67 -26.39 -8.84
CA ASP A 159 -17.94 -27.42 -9.86
C ASP A 159 -18.10 -26.77 -11.25
N ASP A 160 -18.87 -25.66 -11.32
CA ASP A 160 -19.14 -24.87 -12.51
C ASP A 160 -18.17 -23.69 -12.69
N ALA A 161 -16.99 -23.72 -12.06
CA ALA A 161 -15.99 -22.67 -12.19
C ALA A 161 -15.58 -22.48 -13.66
N VAL A 162 -15.53 -21.23 -14.10
CA VAL A 162 -15.11 -20.90 -15.47
C VAL A 162 -13.64 -21.22 -15.66
N LEU A 163 -13.32 -22.02 -16.67
CA LEU A 163 -11.94 -22.36 -17.02
C LEU A 163 -11.45 -21.42 -18.14
N ALA A 164 -10.45 -20.59 -17.87
CA ALA A 164 -10.02 -19.55 -18.79
C ALA A 164 -8.50 -19.42 -18.94
N SER A 165 -8.10 -18.81 -20.03
CA SER A 165 -6.75 -18.30 -20.25
C SER A 165 -6.81 -16.86 -20.74
N GLY A 166 -6.49 -15.91 -19.90
CA GLY A 166 -6.37 -14.51 -20.29
C GLY A 166 -5.33 -14.30 -21.41
N LYS A 167 -4.30 -15.14 -21.49
CA LYS A 167 -3.29 -15.08 -22.54
C LYS A 167 -3.82 -15.49 -23.90
N THR A 168 -4.60 -16.56 -24.00
CA THR A 168 -5.08 -17.13 -25.27
C THR A 168 -6.50 -16.69 -25.62
N GLY A 169 -7.28 -16.17 -24.66
CA GLY A 169 -8.68 -15.80 -24.83
C GLY A 169 -9.68 -16.97 -24.65
N VAL A 170 -9.19 -18.19 -24.41
CA VAL A 170 -10.05 -19.35 -24.16
C VAL A 170 -10.87 -19.14 -22.89
N GLY A 171 -12.15 -19.49 -22.90
CA GLY A 171 -13.07 -19.39 -21.77
C GLY A 171 -13.52 -17.96 -21.40
N VAL A 172 -13.07 -16.93 -22.12
CA VAL A 172 -13.50 -15.54 -21.83
C VAL A 172 -14.96 -15.30 -22.25
N HIS A 173 -15.44 -15.94 -23.33
CA HIS A 173 -16.85 -15.92 -23.70
C HIS A 173 -17.71 -16.55 -22.58
N ASP A 174 -17.30 -17.72 -22.08
CA ASP A 174 -18.02 -18.40 -21.00
C ASP A 174 -18.07 -17.54 -19.72
N LEU A 175 -17.00 -16.76 -19.44
CA LEU A 175 -17.01 -15.79 -18.35
C LEU A 175 -18.07 -14.70 -18.58
N LEU A 176 -18.16 -14.13 -19.80
CA LEU A 176 -19.12 -13.05 -20.09
C LEU A 176 -20.57 -13.56 -19.98
N GLU A 177 -20.84 -14.79 -20.45
CA GLU A 177 -22.13 -15.44 -20.26
C GLU A 177 -22.41 -15.71 -18.76
N ALA A 178 -21.42 -16.21 -18.01
CA ALA A 178 -21.57 -16.41 -16.57
C ALA A 178 -21.89 -15.09 -15.83
N VAL A 179 -21.31 -13.98 -16.24
CA VAL A 179 -21.64 -12.63 -15.71
C VAL A 179 -23.09 -12.26 -16.00
N VAL A 180 -23.58 -12.51 -17.21
CA VAL A 180 -24.99 -12.24 -17.56
C VAL A 180 -25.96 -13.03 -16.71
N TYR A 181 -25.72 -14.34 -16.54
CA TYR A 181 -26.68 -15.24 -15.90
C TYR A 181 -26.58 -15.28 -14.37
N ASN A 182 -25.39 -15.14 -13.80
CA ASN A 182 -25.20 -15.34 -12.37
C ASN A 182 -25.22 -14.01 -11.59
N ILE A 183 -24.69 -12.92 -12.15
CA ILE A 183 -24.68 -11.64 -11.42
C ILE A 183 -26.07 -11.01 -11.48
N PRO A 184 -26.72 -10.70 -10.35
CA PRO A 184 -28.03 -10.08 -10.34
C PRO A 184 -27.99 -8.67 -10.92
N ALA A 185 -29.10 -8.24 -11.48
CA ALA A 185 -29.29 -6.87 -11.90
C ALA A 185 -29.32 -5.93 -10.67
N PRO A 186 -28.82 -4.68 -10.79
CA PRO A 186 -28.88 -3.71 -9.72
C PRO A 186 -30.34 -3.40 -9.36
N GLN A 187 -30.60 -3.31 -8.06
CA GLN A 187 -31.92 -2.97 -7.52
C GLN A 187 -31.96 -1.49 -7.14
N GLY A 188 -33.12 -0.85 -7.31
CA GLY A 188 -33.37 0.53 -6.94
C GLY A 188 -34.70 1.03 -7.52
N ASP A 189 -35.16 2.17 -7.03
CA ASP A 189 -36.38 2.81 -7.48
C ASP A 189 -36.07 4.03 -8.35
N ALA A 190 -36.43 3.96 -9.64
CA ALA A 190 -36.19 5.04 -10.59
C ALA A 190 -37.03 6.30 -10.33
N ASP A 191 -38.16 6.16 -9.66
CA ASP A 191 -39.07 7.25 -9.32
C ASP A 191 -38.77 7.88 -7.95
N ALA A 192 -37.90 7.25 -7.16
CA ALA A 192 -37.46 7.78 -5.86
C ALA A 192 -36.51 8.99 -6.03
N PRO A 193 -36.35 9.82 -4.97
CA PRO A 193 -35.31 10.83 -4.94
C PRO A 193 -33.91 10.23 -5.12
N LEU A 194 -33.03 10.97 -5.79
CA LEU A 194 -31.66 10.52 -6.06
C LEU A 194 -30.93 10.08 -4.79
N ARG A 195 -30.37 8.87 -4.82
CA ARG A 195 -29.31 8.40 -3.94
C ARG A 195 -28.19 7.83 -4.79
N ALA A 196 -27.00 8.40 -4.69
CA ALA A 196 -25.83 7.88 -5.38
C ALA A 196 -24.65 7.77 -4.43
N LEU A 197 -23.90 6.69 -4.55
CA LEU A 197 -22.72 6.40 -3.75
C LEU A 197 -21.48 6.95 -4.47
N ILE A 198 -20.65 7.69 -3.77
CA ILE A 198 -19.30 8.06 -4.24
C ILE A 198 -18.36 6.93 -3.83
N PHE A 199 -17.86 6.14 -4.78
CA PHE A 199 -16.94 5.04 -4.47
C PHE A 199 -15.47 5.37 -4.73
N ASP A 200 -15.16 6.41 -5.53
CA ASP A 200 -13.82 6.97 -5.70
C ASP A 200 -13.89 8.42 -6.14
N SER A 201 -12.76 9.14 -6.13
CA SER A 201 -12.65 10.50 -6.64
C SER A 201 -11.21 10.82 -7.06
N TYR A 202 -11.06 11.77 -7.97
CA TYR A 202 -9.76 12.28 -8.39
C TYR A 202 -9.84 13.76 -8.74
N PHE A 203 -8.70 14.41 -8.79
CA PHE A 203 -8.58 15.81 -9.19
C PHE A 203 -8.13 15.93 -10.64
N ASP A 204 -8.90 16.64 -11.44
CA ASP A 204 -8.55 17.02 -12.79
C ASP A 204 -8.16 18.52 -12.80
N PRO A 205 -6.97 18.89 -13.34
CA PRO A 205 -6.50 20.30 -13.30
C PRO A 205 -7.42 21.29 -14.00
N TYR A 206 -8.23 20.84 -14.96
CA TYR A 206 -9.11 21.68 -15.76
C TYR A 206 -10.55 21.70 -15.25
N ARG A 207 -11.04 20.55 -14.74
CA ARG A 207 -12.43 20.35 -14.33
C ARG A 207 -12.63 20.32 -12.81
N GLY A 208 -11.52 20.33 -12.04
CA GLY A 208 -11.58 20.21 -10.59
C GLY A 208 -11.85 18.77 -10.13
N VAL A 209 -12.58 18.61 -9.03
CA VAL A 209 -12.86 17.29 -8.45
C VAL A 209 -13.89 16.53 -9.30
N VAL A 210 -13.50 15.35 -9.73
CA VAL A 210 -14.34 14.37 -10.42
C VAL A 210 -14.63 13.22 -9.46
N ALA A 211 -15.90 12.95 -9.17
CA ALA A 211 -16.34 11.84 -8.33
C ALA A 211 -16.78 10.67 -9.22
N LEU A 212 -16.32 9.46 -8.91
CA LEU A 212 -16.85 8.23 -9.47
C LEU A 212 -18.06 7.80 -8.64
N VAL A 213 -19.17 7.59 -9.29
CA VAL A 213 -20.47 7.41 -8.64
C VAL A 213 -21.20 6.20 -9.15
N ARG A 214 -21.97 5.56 -8.26
CA ARG A 214 -22.99 4.59 -8.61
C ARG A 214 -24.35 5.13 -8.18
N VAL A 215 -25.29 5.20 -9.08
CA VAL A 215 -26.68 5.58 -8.78
C VAL A 215 -27.42 4.38 -8.21
N VAL A 216 -27.96 4.53 -7.01
CA VAL A 216 -28.77 3.50 -6.33
C VAL A 216 -30.24 3.73 -6.62
N ASP A 217 -30.76 4.95 -6.39
CA ASP A 217 -32.13 5.32 -6.66
C ASP A 217 -32.20 6.63 -7.45
N GLY A 218 -33.30 6.81 -8.18
CA GLY A 218 -33.57 7.99 -8.96
C GLY A 218 -32.65 8.17 -10.16
N ALA A 219 -32.35 9.41 -10.51
CA ALA A 219 -31.45 9.72 -11.61
C ALA A 219 -30.64 10.99 -11.33
N MET A 220 -29.36 10.97 -11.74
CA MET A 220 -28.44 12.10 -11.69
C MET A 220 -28.36 12.76 -13.06
N ARG A 221 -28.56 14.06 -13.16
CA ARG A 221 -28.55 14.80 -14.42
C ARG A 221 -27.59 15.97 -14.38
N LYS A 222 -27.01 16.29 -15.55
CA LYS A 222 -26.24 17.52 -15.72
C LYS A 222 -27.09 18.74 -15.34
N GLY A 223 -26.48 19.69 -14.59
CA GLY A 223 -27.10 20.94 -14.16
C GLY A 223 -27.95 20.84 -12.88
N GLN A 224 -28.11 19.65 -12.29
CA GLN A 224 -28.78 19.51 -10.99
C GLN A 224 -27.95 20.05 -9.84
N LYS A 225 -28.62 20.63 -8.85
CA LYS A 225 -28.02 20.94 -7.54
C LYS A 225 -28.08 19.70 -6.66
N LEU A 226 -26.91 19.20 -6.29
CA LEU A 226 -26.75 18.02 -5.48
C LEU A 226 -26.21 18.39 -4.10
N LYS A 227 -26.52 17.60 -3.09
CA LYS A 227 -26.04 17.74 -1.71
C LYS A 227 -25.13 16.55 -1.39
N LEU A 228 -23.93 16.82 -0.94
CA LEU A 228 -23.03 15.88 -0.28
C LEU A 228 -23.54 15.68 1.15
N MET A 229 -23.98 14.49 1.53
CA MET A 229 -24.66 14.27 2.80
C MET A 229 -23.72 14.39 4.00
N ALA A 230 -22.48 13.92 3.91
CA ALA A 230 -21.51 13.99 4.99
C ALA A 230 -21.11 15.42 5.36
N SER A 231 -20.90 16.30 4.37
CA SER A 231 -20.50 17.69 4.59
C SER A 231 -21.67 18.67 4.58
N GLY A 232 -22.85 18.26 4.10
CA GLY A 232 -24.00 19.13 3.86
C GLY A 232 -23.81 20.13 2.70
N LYS A 233 -22.69 20.04 1.97
CA LYS A 233 -22.35 20.99 0.92
C LYS A 233 -23.18 20.78 -0.34
N ILE A 234 -23.65 21.89 -0.92
CA ILE A 234 -24.38 21.88 -2.19
C ILE A 234 -23.39 22.13 -3.33
N ILE A 235 -23.46 21.26 -4.34
CA ILE A 235 -22.63 21.32 -5.56
C ILE A 235 -23.55 21.35 -6.79
N LEU A 236 -22.99 21.82 -7.91
CA LEU A 236 -23.65 21.73 -9.21
C LEU A 236 -23.05 20.54 -9.98
N ALA A 237 -23.91 19.67 -10.55
CA ALA A 237 -23.47 18.64 -11.48
C ALA A 237 -23.08 19.30 -12.80
N GLU A 238 -21.83 19.73 -12.94
CA GLU A 238 -21.36 20.42 -14.16
C GLU A 238 -21.37 19.50 -15.37
N GLU A 239 -20.98 18.24 -15.16
CA GLU A 239 -21.01 17.20 -16.17
C GLU A 239 -21.24 15.85 -15.50
N VAL A 240 -21.95 14.97 -16.18
CA VAL A 240 -22.22 13.58 -15.81
C VAL A 240 -21.88 12.72 -17.02
N GLY A 241 -21.27 11.57 -16.81
CA GLY A 241 -20.88 10.70 -17.91
C GLY A 241 -20.45 9.31 -17.49
N ALA A 242 -19.99 8.52 -18.45
CA ALA A 242 -19.43 7.18 -18.25
C ALA A 242 -18.06 7.06 -18.93
N ARG A 243 -17.30 6.01 -18.61
CA ARG A 243 -16.00 5.71 -19.22
C ARG A 243 -16.12 4.48 -20.13
N HIS A 244 -15.74 4.64 -21.43
CA HIS A 244 -15.72 3.60 -22.45
C HIS A 244 -14.38 3.47 -23.21
N PRO A 245 -13.28 3.09 -22.72
CA PRO A 245 -12.45 3.54 -21.61
C PRO A 245 -12.27 5.04 -21.50
N ALA A 246 -12.42 5.79 -22.62
CA ALA A 246 -12.43 7.25 -22.61
C ALA A 246 -13.73 7.76 -21.94
N GLU A 247 -13.64 8.94 -21.35
CA GLU A 247 -14.80 9.58 -20.75
C GLU A 247 -15.77 10.07 -21.83
N GLU A 248 -17.05 9.74 -21.66
CA GLU A 248 -18.14 10.14 -22.54
C GLU A 248 -19.21 10.86 -21.72
N PRO A 249 -19.46 12.16 -21.99
CA PRO A 249 -20.54 12.89 -21.34
C PRO A 249 -21.91 12.31 -21.71
N LEU A 250 -22.74 12.14 -20.67
CA LEU A 250 -24.11 11.64 -20.79
C LEU A 250 -25.10 12.67 -20.29
N PRO A 251 -26.36 12.65 -20.78
CA PRO A 251 -27.41 13.55 -20.26
C PRO A 251 -27.77 13.25 -18.81
N GLN A 252 -27.67 11.98 -18.41
CA GLN A 252 -27.99 11.50 -17.07
C GLN A 252 -27.42 10.11 -16.81
N LEU A 253 -27.34 9.74 -15.51
CA LEU A 253 -27.14 8.37 -15.02
C LEU A 253 -28.38 7.94 -14.25
N GLY A 254 -28.91 6.75 -14.56
CA GLY A 254 -30.07 6.14 -13.90
C GLY A 254 -29.69 5.06 -12.89
N VAL A 255 -30.70 4.39 -12.34
CA VAL A 255 -30.54 3.29 -11.37
C VAL A 255 -29.58 2.23 -11.87
N GLY A 256 -28.63 1.84 -11.01
CA GLY A 256 -27.60 0.83 -11.30
C GLY A 256 -26.46 1.33 -12.16
N GLU A 257 -26.55 2.49 -12.80
CA GLU A 257 -25.48 2.99 -13.65
C GLU A 257 -24.28 3.47 -12.84
N VAL A 258 -23.09 3.10 -13.31
CA VAL A 258 -21.79 3.57 -12.82
C VAL A 258 -21.25 4.60 -13.80
N GLY A 259 -20.73 5.71 -13.26
CA GLY A 259 -20.21 6.78 -14.08
C GLY A 259 -19.42 7.81 -13.27
N TYR A 260 -19.23 8.98 -13.85
CA TYR A 260 -18.52 10.09 -13.21
C TYR A 260 -19.38 11.35 -13.12
N LEU A 261 -19.06 12.18 -12.12
CA LEU A 261 -19.65 13.49 -11.87
C LEU A 261 -18.54 14.53 -11.73
N VAL A 262 -18.55 15.56 -12.58
CA VAL A 262 -17.71 16.76 -12.42
C VAL A 262 -18.41 17.69 -11.44
N THR A 263 -17.76 17.96 -10.30
CA THR A 263 -18.39 18.67 -9.17
C THR A 263 -18.15 20.19 -9.19
N GLY A 264 -17.21 20.68 -10.01
CA GLY A 264 -16.75 22.06 -10.00
C GLY A 264 -15.96 22.48 -8.74
N LEU A 265 -15.74 21.57 -7.79
CA LEU A 265 -14.95 21.82 -6.60
C LEU A 265 -13.46 21.80 -6.93
N LYS A 266 -12.68 22.61 -6.22
CA LYS A 266 -11.22 22.71 -6.40
C LYS A 266 -10.42 21.95 -5.32
N ASP A 267 -11.09 21.43 -4.33
CA ASP A 267 -10.49 20.78 -3.17
C ASP A 267 -11.13 19.40 -2.97
N LEU A 268 -10.33 18.36 -3.14
CA LEU A 268 -10.76 16.96 -3.05
C LEU A 268 -11.24 16.59 -1.64
N SER A 269 -10.69 17.21 -0.59
CA SER A 269 -11.07 16.95 0.79
C SER A 269 -12.55 17.20 1.08
N GLN A 270 -13.22 17.97 0.19
CA GLN A 270 -14.63 18.27 0.29
C GLN A 270 -15.55 17.17 -0.27
N VAL A 271 -14.98 16.22 -1.04
CA VAL A 271 -15.69 15.08 -1.59
C VAL A 271 -15.15 13.82 -0.92
N LYS A 272 -15.83 13.38 0.12
CA LYS A 272 -15.42 12.15 0.82
C LYS A 272 -15.87 10.93 0.04
N VAL A 273 -14.97 10.00 -0.14
CA VAL A 273 -15.31 8.68 -0.66
C VAL A 273 -16.16 7.94 0.37
N GLY A 274 -17.22 7.26 -0.08
CA GLY A 274 -18.25 6.68 0.80
C GLY A 274 -19.38 7.64 1.15
N ASP A 275 -19.31 8.90 0.71
CA ASP A 275 -20.42 9.84 0.90
C ASP A 275 -21.58 9.53 -0.04
N THR A 276 -22.75 9.96 0.37
CA THR A 276 -23.98 9.85 -0.42
C THR A 276 -24.31 11.20 -1.07
N LEU A 277 -24.58 11.15 -2.36
CA LEU A 277 -25.12 12.27 -3.12
C LEU A 277 -26.65 12.17 -3.18
N THR A 278 -27.33 13.27 -2.87
CA THR A 278 -28.77 13.41 -3.04
C THR A 278 -29.13 14.77 -3.65
N LEU A 279 -30.41 14.99 -3.93
CA LEU A 279 -30.87 16.31 -4.41
C LEU A 279 -30.75 17.36 -3.31
N ALA A 280 -30.37 18.58 -3.67
CA ALA A 280 -30.30 19.69 -2.73
C ALA A 280 -31.70 20.09 -2.17
N GLU A 281 -32.72 19.90 -3.00
CA GLU A 281 -34.15 20.14 -2.65
C GLU A 281 -34.94 18.86 -2.96
N GLY A 282 -35.70 18.37 -1.95
CA GLY A 282 -36.46 17.12 -2.10
C GLY A 282 -35.60 15.85 -2.10
N GLY A 283 -34.38 15.92 -1.58
CA GLY A 283 -33.49 14.77 -1.38
C GLY A 283 -33.89 13.92 -0.17
N VAL A 284 -33.11 12.86 0.06
CA VAL A 284 -33.29 11.94 1.20
C VAL A 284 -32.48 12.38 2.41
N ASP A 285 -32.89 11.95 3.60
CA ASP A 285 -32.19 12.22 4.86
C ASP A 285 -31.33 11.04 5.33
N GLU A 286 -31.52 9.83 4.75
CA GLU A 286 -30.81 8.62 5.13
C GLU A 286 -29.67 8.35 4.14
N PRO A 287 -28.39 8.41 4.58
CA PRO A 287 -27.26 8.11 3.72
C PRO A 287 -27.15 6.60 3.44
N LEU A 288 -26.51 6.27 2.33
CA LEU A 288 -26.06 4.91 2.06
C LEU A 288 -24.99 4.49 3.09
N PRO A 289 -24.81 3.19 3.36
CA PRO A 289 -23.72 2.74 4.20
C PRO A 289 -22.38 3.29 3.71
N GLY A 290 -21.68 4.02 4.58
CA GLY A 290 -20.41 4.63 4.26
C GLY A 290 -19.22 3.71 4.56
N TYR A 291 -18.03 4.12 4.12
CA TYR A 291 -16.79 3.41 4.40
C TYR A 291 -16.10 3.94 5.66
N ARG A 292 -15.19 3.12 6.19
CA ARG A 292 -14.23 3.60 7.18
C ARG A 292 -13.15 4.40 6.46
N GLU A 293 -12.69 5.50 7.06
CA GLU A 293 -11.54 6.25 6.54
C GLU A 293 -10.28 5.36 6.65
N ALA A 294 -9.48 5.33 5.59
CA ALA A 294 -8.19 4.67 5.62
C ALA A 294 -7.25 5.45 6.54
N LYS A 295 -6.62 4.77 7.48
CA LYS A 295 -5.63 5.37 8.36
C LYS A 295 -4.25 4.89 7.95
N PRO A 296 -3.28 5.80 7.79
CA PRO A 296 -1.89 5.41 7.57
C PRO A 296 -1.37 4.55 8.72
N MET A 297 -0.58 3.55 8.38
CA MET A 297 0.00 2.61 9.34
C MET A 297 1.53 2.68 9.36
N VAL A 298 2.13 3.11 8.25
CA VAL A 298 3.58 3.19 8.06
C VAL A 298 3.97 4.64 7.82
N TYR A 299 5.00 5.11 8.51
CA TYR A 299 5.49 6.48 8.43
C TYR A 299 6.96 6.51 8.06
N THR A 300 7.37 7.42 7.17
CA THR A 300 8.78 7.66 6.87
C THR A 300 9.05 9.15 6.66
N GLY A 301 10.25 9.59 6.96
CA GLY A 301 10.71 10.92 6.60
C GLY A 301 11.21 10.92 5.16
N LEU A 302 10.67 11.80 4.32
CA LEU A 302 11.15 12.06 2.97
C LEU A 302 11.92 13.37 2.93
N PHE A 303 13.17 13.31 2.55
CA PHE A 303 14.06 14.47 2.50
C PHE A 303 14.61 14.64 1.09
N PRO A 304 14.57 15.84 0.52
CA PRO A 304 15.24 16.10 -0.75
C PRO A 304 16.75 16.05 -0.56
N ILE A 305 17.47 15.51 -1.54
CA ILE A 305 18.94 15.49 -1.52
C ILE A 305 19.49 16.89 -1.62
N ASP A 306 18.92 17.71 -2.50
CA ASP A 306 19.22 19.12 -2.63
C ASP A 306 18.19 19.97 -1.89
N SER A 307 18.66 20.87 -1.02
CA SER A 307 17.80 21.75 -0.23
C SER A 307 16.85 22.62 -1.07
N ASP A 308 17.23 22.93 -2.29
CA ASP A 308 16.43 23.72 -3.23
C ASP A 308 15.18 22.98 -3.72
N GLN A 309 15.14 21.64 -3.55
CA GLN A 309 14.00 20.79 -3.91
C GLN A 309 12.94 20.70 -2.79
N TYR A 310 13.08 21.41 -1.68
CA TYR A 310 12.09 21.37 -0.58
C TYR A 310 10.70 21.87 -1.01
N GLU A 311 10.62 23.05 -1.63
CA GLU A 311 9.33 23.59 -2.13
C GLU A 311 8.77 22.75 -3.29
N PRO A 312 9.56 22.29 -4.28
CA PRO A 312 9.10 21.31 -5.27
C PRO A 312 8.55 20.01 -4.66
N LEU A 313 9.18 19.48 -3.61
CA LEU A 313 8.69 18.28 -2.91
C LEU A 313 7.34 18.55 -2.22
N LYS A 314 7.19 19.72 -1.59
CA LYS A 314 5.92 20.13 -0.98
C LYS A 314 4.80 20.18 -2.02
N GLU A 315 5.02 20.87 -3.14
CA GLU A 315 4.05 20.96 -4.23
C GLU A 315 3.70 19.58 -4.82
N ALA A 316 4.67 18.68 -4.92
CA ALA A 316 4.47 17.33 -5.39
C ALA A 316 3.59 16.51 -4.42
N LEU A 317 3.86 16.61 -3.11
CA LEU A 317 3.05 15.97 -2.08
C LEU A 317 1.63 16.52 -2.06
N GLU A 318 1.44 17.85 -2.19
CA GLU A 318 0.13 18.47 -2.33
C GLU A 318 -0.64 17.90 -3.53
N LYS A 319 0.01 17.79 -4.70
CA LYS A 319 -0.61 17.22 -5.92
C LYS A 319 -0.95 15.74 -5.79
N LEU A 320 -0.06 14.94 -5.19
CA LEU A 320 -0.34 13.52 -4.97
C LEU A 320 -1.49 13.30 -3.99
N SER A 321 -1.53 14.08 -2.90
CA SER A 321 -2.63 14.00 -1.90
C SER A 321 -4.00 14.37 -2.48
N LEU A 322 -4.05 15.14 -3.58
CA LEU A 322 -5.30 15.38 -4.29
C LEU A 322 -5.90 14.12 -4.92
N ASN A 323 -5.09 13.10 -5.20
CA ASN A 323 -5.53 11.85 -5.83
C ASN A 323 -5.40 10.64 -4.93
N ASP A 324 -4.87 10.83 -3.72
CA ASP A 324 -4.63 9.80 -2.73
C ASP A 324 -5.00 10.30 -1.32
N PRO A 325 -6.25 10.11 -0.91
CA PRO A 325 -6.73 10.59 0.39
C PRO A 325 -6.11 9.87 1.59
N ALA A 326 -5.42 8.75 1.37
CA ALA A 326 -4.71 8.01 2.41
C ALA A 326 -3.30 8.59 2.68
N LEU A 327 -2.79 9.41 1.76
CA LEU A 327 -1.48 10.04 1.89
C LEU A 327 -1.59 11.26 2.81
N ILE A 328 -1.03 11.16 4.02
CA ILE A 328 -0.92 12.28 4.95
C ILE A 328 0.55 12.70 5.08
N TRP A 329 0.79 13.98 5.28
CA TRP A 329 2.16 14.48 5.43
C TRP A 329 2.21 15.76 6.27
N GLU A 330 3.32 15.94 6.95
CA GLU A 330 3.62 17.11 7.78
C GLU A 330 5.09 17.50 7.65
N PRO A 331 5.44 18.79 7.82
CA PRO A 331 6.83 19.22 7.79
C PRO A 331 7.67 18.52 8.87
N GLU A 332 8.85 18.04 8.49
CA GLU A 332 9.83 17.46 9.41
C GLU A 332 11.19 18.14 9.25
N LYS A 333 11.91 18.26 10.36
CA LYS A 333 13.27 18.80 10.37
C LYS A 333 14.22 17.80 10.99
N SER A 334 15.23 17.39 10.24
CA SER A 334 16.35 16.59 10.74
C SER A 334 17.61 17.43 10.84
N HIS A 335 18.38 17.26 11.91
CA HIS A 335 19.70 17.90 12.03
C HIS A 335 20.72 17.35 11.03
N ALA A 336 20.53 16.10 10.60
CA ALA A 336 21.42 15.44 9.65
C ALA A 336 21.02 15.69 8.20
N LEU A 337 19.71 15.71 7.90
CA LEU A 337 19.16 15.73 6.53
C LEU A 337 18.54 17.08 6.12
N GLY A 338 18.38 18.02 7.05
CA GLY A 338 17.77 19.31 6.80
C GLY A 338 16.24 19.30 6.91
N PHE A 339 15.56 19.99 5.98
CA PHE A 339 14.11 20.08 5.94
C PHE A 339 13.52 19.05 4.99
N GLY A 340 12.45 18.41 5.40
CA GLY A 340 11.72 17.39 4.65
C GLY A 340 10.29 17.27 5.17
N PHE A 341 9.69 16.10 4.94
CA PHE A 341 8.32 15.82 5.36
C PHE A 341 8.23 14.43 5.98
N ARG A 342 7.49 14.32 7.09
CA ARG A 342 7.02 13.04 7.63
C ARG A 342 5.78 12.66 6.86
N VAL A 343 5.81 11.50 6.22
CA VAL A 343 4.72 11.03 5.35
C VAL A 343 4.18 9.71 5.86
N GLY A 344 2.87 9.61 5.96
CA GLY A 344 2.13 8.41 6.36
C GLY A 344 1.54 7.69 5.15
N PHE A 345 1.63 6.36 5.18
CA PHE A 345 1.25 5.45 4.10
C PHE A 345 0.40 4.29 4.63
N LEU A 346 -0.42 3.69 3.78
CA LEU A 346 -1.21 2.51 4.13
C LEU A 346 -0.32 1.30 4.45
N GLY A 347 0.78 1.13 3.72
CA GLY A 347 1.73 0.04 3.88
C GLY A 347 3.03 0.30 3.14
N LEU A 348 3.88 -0.72 3.04
CA LEU A 348 5.20 -0.59 2.40
C LEU A 348 5.12 -0.40 0.89
N LEU A 349 4.27 -1.16 0.21
CA LEU A 349 4.11 -1.03 -1.24
C LEU A 349 3.57 0.36 -1.59
N HIS A 350 2.60 0.87 -0.81
CA HIS A 350 2.10 2.22 -0.98
C HIS A 350 3.23 3.26 -0.82
N MET A 351 4.10 3.11 0.19
CA MET A 351 5.28 3.97 0.38
C MET A 351 6.23 3.95 -0.82
N GLU A 352 6.55 2.75 -1.32
CA GLU A 352 7.42 2.59 -2.49
C GLU A 352 6.84 3.24 -3.74
N VAL A 353 5.55 3.01 -4.00
CA VAL A 353 4.83 3.59 -5.13
C VAL A 353 4.84 5.13 -5.07
N VAL A 354 4.49 5.71 -3.94
CA VAL A 354 4.48 7.17 -3.77
C VAL A 354 5.88 7.75 -3.93
N LYS A 355 6.90 7.13 -3.33
CA LYS A 355 8.30 7.56 -3.50
C LYS A 355 8.71 7.52 -4.98
N GLU A 356 8.45 6.43 -5.66
CA GLU A 356 8.80 6.27 -7.08
C GLU A 356 8.06 7.28 -7.97
N ARG A 357 6.79 7.58 -7.68
CA ARG A 357 6.03 8.62 -8.35
C ARG A 357 6.64 10.01 -8.14
N LEU A 358 7.04 10.33 -6.90
CA LEU A 358 7.73 11.60 -6.60
C LEU A 358 9.04 11.74 -7.39
N GLU A 359 9.80 10.66 -7.50
CA GLU A 359 11.07 10.64 -8.25
C GLU A 359 10.85 10.74 -9.76
N ARG A 360 9.89 10.01 -10.34
CA ARG A 360 9.67 9.94 -11.79
C ARG A 360 8.80 11.09 -12.35
N GLU A 361 7.65 11.34 -11.72
CA GLU A 361 6.67 12.31 -12.23
C GLU A 361 7.09 13.76 -11.93
N PHE A 362 7.81 13.99 -10.81
CA PHE A 362 8.21 15.32 -10.36
C PHE A 362 9.72 15.55 -10.44
N ASN A 363 10.50 14.55 -10.90
CA ASN A 363 11.96 14.63 -11.06
C ASN A 363 12.67 15.06 -9.77
N LEU A 364 12.28 14.45 -8.64
CA LEU A 364 12.85 14.72 -7.33
C LEU A 364 13.86 13.63 -6.95
N ASP A 365 14.99 14.04 -6.38
CA ASP A 365 15.95 13.12 -5.78
C ASP A 365 15.72 13.05 -4.28
N LEU A 366 15.20 11.93 -3.79
CA LEU A 366 14.70 11.78 -2.43
C LEU A 366 15.48 10.76 -1.61
N LEU A 367 15.69 11.10 -0.36
CA LEU A 367 16.17 10.22 0.68
C LEU A 367 15.00 9.89 1.62
N ALA A 368 14.72 8.58 1.76
CA ALA A 368 13.73 8.09 2.71
C ALA A 368 14.44 7.57 3.97
N THR A 369 13.96 7.97 5.14
CA THR A 369 14.41 7.35 6.40
C THR A 369 13.78 5.97 6.56
N ALA A 370 14.32 5.14 7.46
CA ALA A 370 13.73 3.85 7.75
C ALA A 370 12.25 3.99 8.17
N PRO A 371 11.36 3.12 7.66
CA PRO A 371 9.95 3.17 8.00
C PRO A 371 9.72 2.92 9.50
N SER A 372 8.77 3.63 10.07
CA SER A 372 8.29 3.50 11.44
C SER A 372 6.77 3.30 11.46
N VAL A 373 6.24 2.96 12.63
CA VAL A 373 4.80 2.86 12.87
C VAL A 373 4.36 3.96 13.82
N GLU A 374 3.06 4.19 13.92
CA GLU A 374 2.50 5.03 14.98
C GLU A 374 2.58 4.31 16.32
N TYR A 375 3.09 4.97 17.36
CA TYR A 375 3.12 4.48 18.74
C TYR A 375 2.22 5.33 19.60
N HIS A 376 1.50 4.73 20.54
CA HIS A 376 0.77 5.43 21.58
C HIS A 376 1.63 5.48 22.85
N VAL A 377 2.04 6.66 23.23
CA VAL A 377 2.83 6.88 24.46
C VAL A 377 1.95 7.52 25.51
N PHE A 378 1.81 6.84 26.64
CA PHE A 378 1.08 7.33 27.80
C PHE A 378 2.06 7.95 28.79
N ARG A 379 1.86 9.24 29.07
CA ARG A 379 2.66 9.96 30.07
C ARG A 379 2.15 9.69 31.48
N GLN A 380 3.01 9.90 32.47
CA GLN A 380 2.61 9.91 33.88
C GLN A 380 1.53 11.00 34.07
N GLY A 381 0.30 10.57 34.40
CA GLY A 381 -0.87 11.46 34.46
C GLY A 381 -1.98 11.11 33.44
N GLY A 382 -1.75 10.09 32.59
CA GLY A 382 -2.78 9.52 31.71
C GLY A 382 -2.95 10.21 30.36
N GLU A 383 -2.16 11.25 30.06
CA GLU A 383 -2.15 11.87 28.74
C GLU A 383 -1.57 10.90 27.69
N MET A 384 -2.33 10.63 26.62
CA MET A 384 -1.87 9.81 25.50
C MET A 384 -1.42 10.72 24.36
N ILE A 385 -0.23 10.48 23.83
CA ILE A 385 0.30 11.12 22.64
C ILE A 385 0.55 10.07 21.55
N SER A 386 0.14 10.37 20.32
CA SER A 386 0.53 9.60 19.13
C SER A 386 1.91 10.06 18.70
N LEU A 387 2.79 9.09 18.40
CA LEU A 387 4.20 9.33 18.09
C LEU A 387 4.54 8.63 16.78
N HIS A 388 4.94 9.40 15.78
CA HIS A 388 5.31 8.91 14.45
C HIS A 388 6.82 8.91 14.21
N SER A 389 7.57 9.66 15.01
CA SER A 389 9.01 9.81 14.89
C SER A 389 9.75 9.48 16.19
N PRO A 390 10.89 8.78 16.15
CA PRO A 390 11.73 8.56 17.33
C PRO A 390 12.19 9.86 17.99
N GLN A 391 12.22 10.99 17.26
CA GLN A 391 12.64 12.29 17.77
C GLN A 391 11.66 12.87 18.80
N GLU A 392 10.38 12.55 18.67
CA GLU A 392 9.28 13.01 19.53
C GLU A 392 9.16 12.23 20.82
N MET A 393 9.99 11.19 21.01
CA MET A 393 9.94 10.31 22.18
C MET A 393 10.21 11.11 23.45
N PRO A 394 9.28 11.15 24.42
CA PRO A 394 9.49 11.80 25.71
C PRO A 394 10.64 11.17 26.50
N ASP A 395 11.12 11.87 27.51
CA ASP A 395 12.11 11.31 28.42
C ASP A 395 11.57 10.04 29.12
N PRO A 396 12.39 8.99 29.29
CA PRO A 396 11.94 7.73 29.88
C PRO A 396 11.26 7.87 31.26
N GLY A 397 11.61 8.92 32.03
CA GLY A 397 10.98 9.21 33.32
C GLY A 397 9.55 9.76 33.23
N GLU A 398 9.14 10.26 32.08
CA GLU A 398 7.78 10.79 31.84
C GLU A 398 6.82 9.73 31.29
N ILE A 399 7.36 8.60 30.85
CA ILE A 399 6.59 7.54 30.19
C ILE A 399 6.06 6.57 31.22
N GLU A 400 4.74 6.35 31.22
CA GLU A 400 4.08 5.30 32.00
C GLU A 400 4.08 3.98 31.23
N ARG A 401 3.61 3.98 29.98
CA ARG A 401 3.61 2.83 29.08
C ARG A 401 3.65 3.26 27.62
N ILE A 402 4.08 2.36 26.76
CA ILE A 402 4.06 2.51 25.30
C ILE A 402 3.26 1.37 24.71
N GLU A 403 2.40 1.68 23.75
CA GLU A 403 1.66 0.70 22.97
C GLU A 403 2.07 0.79 21.50
N GLU A 404 2.22 -0.37 20.87
CA GLU A 404 2.51 -0.50 19.44
C GLU A 404 1.37 -1.20 18.70
N PRO A 405 1.20 -0.92 17.39
CA PRO A 405 0.17 -1.54 16.58
C PRO A 405 0.47 -3.02 16.34
N TYR A 406 -0.53 -3.86 16.55
CA TYR A 406 -0.49 -5.30 16.28
C TYR A 406 -1.37 -5.63 15.10
N LEU A 407 -0.98 -6.66 14.39
CA LEU A 407 -1.69 -7.22 13.25
C LEU A 407 -2.10 -8.66 13.55
N LYS A 408 -3.26 -9.06 13.02
CA LYS A 408 -3.62 -10.45 12.78
C LYS A 408 -3.11 -10.83 11.40
N ALA A 409 -2.02 -11.57 11.38
CA ALA A 409 -1.40 -12.04 10.15
C ALA A 409 -1.89 -13.45 9.82
N LYS A 410 -2.29 -13.62 8.57
CA LYS A 410 -2.76 -14.87 7.98
C LYS A 410 -1.73 -15.31 6.94
N ILE A 411 -1.09 -16.46 7.17
CA ILE A 411 -0.03 -16.96 6.30
C ILE A 411 -0.49 -18.29 5.70
N LEU A 412 -0.57 -18.37 4.38
CA LEU A 412 -0.83 -19.62 3.67
C LEU A 412 0.47 -20.18 3.11
N ILE A 413 0.71 -21.46 3.38
CA ILE A 413 1.94 -22.17 3.01
C ILE A 413 1.66 -23.66 2.76
N PRO A 414 2.52 -24.34 1.95
CA PRO A 414 2.56 -25.80 1.95
C PRO A 414 3.04 -26.35 3.31
N PRO A 415 2.56 -27.55 3.73
CA PRO A 415 2.90 -28.14 5.03
C PRO A 415 4.40 -28.26 5.32
N ASP A 416 5.22 -28.46 4.30
CA ASP A 416 6.68 -28.61 4.41
C ASP A 416 7.38 -27.39 5.00
N TYR A 417 6.77 -26.20 4.92
CA TYR A 417 7.36 -24.93 5.36
C TYR A 417 6.87 -24.45 6.72
N VAL A 418 5.95 -25.19 7.39
CA VAL A 418 5.38 -24.81 8.69
C VAL A 418 6.49 -24.50 9.71
N GLY A 419 7.49 -25.37 9.84
CA GLY A 419 8.60 -25.16 10.78
C GLY A 419 9.40 -23.89 10.50
N ALA A 420 9.73 -23.62 9.24
CA ALA A 420 10.49 -22.42 8.86
C ALA A 420 9.71 -21.12 9.14
N VAL A 421 8.40 -21.13 8.92
CA VAL A 421 7.54 -19.98 9.21
C VAL A 421 7.34 -19.79 10.70
N MET A 422 7.19 -20.87 11.47
CA MET A 422 7.17 -20.82 12.94
C MET A 422 8.41 -20.13 13.50
N ASP A 423 9.60 -20.59 13.10
CA ASP A 423 10.87 -20.04 13.59
C ASP A 423 11.03 -18.57 13.21
N LEU A 424 10.69 -18.20 11.96
CA LEU A 424 10.77 -16.82 11.48
C LEU A 424 9.85 -15.90 12.29
N THR A 425 8.58 -16.30 12.47
CA THR A 425 7.56 -15.43 13.06
C THR A 425 7.76 -15.28 14.56
N VAL A 426 8.15 -16.36 15.27
CA VAL A 426 8.54 -16.28 16.69
C VAL A 426 9.77 -15.37 16.87
N ALA A 427 10.77 -15.46 15.98
CA ALA A 427 11.93 -14.57 16.01
C ALA A 427 11.53 -13.09 15.81
N ARG A 428 10.36 -12.80 15.22
CA ARG A 428 9.77 -11.48 15.03
C ARG A 428 8.71 -11.11 16.07
N ARG A 429 8.77 -11.68 17.25
CA ARG A 429 7.83 -11.44 18.35
C ARG A 429 6.38 -11.80 18.03
N GLY A 430 6.16 -12.60 16.98
CA GLY A 430 4.84 -13.10 16.67
C GLY A 430 4.35 -14.10 17.70
N THR A 431 3.07 -14.00 18.05
CA THR A 431 2.36 -14.93 18.91
C THR A 431 1.51 -15.84 18.04
N PHE A 432 1.74 -17.15 18.11
CA PHE A 432 0.96 -18.13 17.38
C PHE A 432 -0.46 -18.20 17.95
N VAL A 433 -1.48 -18.14 17.06
CA VAL A 433 -2.89 -18.23 17.44
C VAL A 433 -3.44 -19.61 17.13
N THR A 434 -3.43 -19.99 15.85
CA THR A 434 -3.94 -21.28 15.39
C THR A 434 -3.37 -21.67 14.03
N MET A 435 -3.53 -22.93 13.68
CA MET A 435 -3.16 -23.49 12.39
C MET A 435 -4.27 -24.40 11.88
N ASN A 436 -4.71 -24.16 10.66
CA ASN A 436 -5.77 -24.91 10.01
C ASN A 436 -5.23 -25.52 8.71
N TYR A 437 -5.54 -26.79 8.45
CA TYR A 437 -5.28 -27.41 7.16
C TYR A 437 -6.49 -27.13 6.25
N LEU A 438 -6.34 -26.23 5.28
CA LEU A 438 -7.39 -25.92 4.31
C LEU A 438 -7.51 -27.02 3.26
N SER A 439 -6.38 -27.67 2.93
CA SER A 439 -6.32 -28.83 2.05
C SER A 439 -5.12 -29.71 2.44
N GLN A 440 -4.90 -30.81 1.69
CA GLN A 440 -3.70 -31.64 1.87
C GLN A 440 -2.39 -30.88 1.52
N HIS A 441 -2.50 -29.80 0.75
CA HIS A 441 -1.36 -29.04 0.22
C HIS A 441 -1.23 -27.64 0.80
N THR A 442 -2.24 -27.13 1.53
CA THR A 442 -2.28 -25.75 2.02
C THR A 442 -2.61 -25.70 3.50
N VAL A 443 -1.76 -25.02 4.24
CA VAL A 443 -1.92 -24.74 5.67
C VAL A 443 -2.09 -23.24 5.87
N GLU A 444 -3.11 -22.85 6.60
CA GLU A 444 -3.32 -21.50 7.10
C GLU A 444 -2.75 -21.40 8.51
N MET A 445 -1.89 -20.42 8.74
CA MET A 445 -1.36 -20.09 10.06
C MET A 445 -1.82 -18.69 10.45
N LEU A 446 -2.46 -18.57 11.61
CA LEU A 446 -2.88 -17.29 12.18
C LEU A 446 -1.91 -16.85 13.28
N TRP A 447 -1.49 -15.59 13.19
CA TRP A 447 -0.51 -15.00 14.08
C TRP A 447 -0.95 -13.61 14.54
N GLU A 448 -0.59 -13.25 15.77
CA GLU A 448 -0.56 -11.86 16.20
C GLU A 448 0.90 -11.38 16.14
N ILE A 449 1.17 -10.35 15.35
CA ILE A 449 2.53 -9.84 15.14
C ILE A 449 2.56 -8.31 15.24
N PRO A 450 3.56 -7.71 15.89
CA PRO A 450 3.73 -6.26 15.87
C PRO A 450 4.01 -5.77 14.44
N LEU A 451 3.31 -4.72 14.01
CA LEU A 451 3.50 -4.13 12.69
C LEU A 451 4.96 -3.69 12.47
N SER A 452 5.62 -3.16 13.50
CA SER A 452 7.02 -2.74 13.47
C SER A 452 8.00 -3.86 13.08
N GLU A 453 7.66 -5.13 13.33
CA GLU A 453 8.49 -6.29 12.96
C GLU A 453 8.18 -6.78 11.54
N LEU A 454 6.99 -6.48 11.02
CA LEU A 454 6.56 -6.88 9.68
C LEU A 454 7.10 -5.94 8.60
N ILE A 455 7.11 -4.61 8.87
CA ILE A 455 7.50 -3.58 7.89
C ILE A 455 8.99 -3.56 7.53
N MET A 456 9.85 -4.35 8.16
CA MET A 456 11.30 -4.30 7.89
C MET A 456 11.68 -5.21 6.70
N ASP A 457 11.85 -6.48 6.96
CA ASP A 457 12.32 -7.48 5.98
C ASP A 457 11.59 -8.82 6.14
N TYR A 458 10.44 -8.79 6.80
CA TYR A 458 9.69 -10.01 7.12
C TYR A 458 9.18 -10.70 5.86
N PHE A 459 8.58 -9.94 4.95
CA PHE A 459 8.02 -10.49 3.71
C PHE A 459 9.08 -11.15 2.83
N ASP A 460 10.22 -10.49 2.65
CA ASP A 460 11.34 -11.02 1.87
C ASP A 460 11.89 -12.32 2.47
N LYS A 461 12.00 -12.36 3.81
CA LYS A 461 12.43 -13.57 4.52
C LYS A 461 11.39 -14.67 4.47
N LEU A 462 10.11 -14.31 4.55
CA LEU A 462 9.02 -15.26 4.42
C LEU A 462 9.06 -15.92 3.03
N LYS A 463 9.13 -15.13 1.97
CA LYS A 463 9.24 -15.63 0.59
C LYS A 463 10.51 -16.47 0.38
N SER A 464 11.67 -16.00 0.84
CA SER A 464 12.94 -16.74 0.66
C SER A 464 12.97 -18.05 1.42
N ASN A 465 12.47 -18.09 2.66
CA ASN A 465 12.44 -19.31 3.48
C ASN A 465 11.45 -20.36 2.96
N THR A 466 10.46 -19.94 2.20
CA THR A 466 9.43 -20.80 1.62
C THR A 466 9.58 -20.98 0.11
N LYS A 467 10.72 -20.59 -0.48
CA LYS A 467 10.98 -20.65 -1.93
C LYS A 467 9.91 -19.96 -2.78
N GLY A 468 9.29 -18.90 -2.24
CA GLY A 468 8.25 -18.15 -2.91
C GLY A 468 6.81 -18.66 -2.68
N TYR A 469 6.63 -19.80 -2.02
CA TYR A 469 5.30 -20.40 -1.85
C TYR A 469 4.42 -19.73 -0.78
N ALA A 470 5.00 -19.02 0.21
CA ALA A 470 4.20 -18.35 1.23
C ALA A 470 3.45 -17.15 0.68
N SER A 471 2.19 -17.02 1.02
CA SER A 471 1.44 -15.78 0.89
C SER A 471 1.05 -15.23 2.25
N LEU A 472 0.98 -13.92 2.37
CA LEU A 472 0.71 -13.19 3.60
C LEU A 472 -0.41 -12.19 3.36
N ASP A 473 -1.37 -12.20 4.27
CA ASP A 473 -2.39 -11.17 4.42
C ASP A 473 -2.45 -10.75 5.89
N TYR A 474 -2.91 -9.53 6.18
CA TYR A 474 -3.00 -9.06 7.55
C TYR A 474 -4.08 -7.99 7.75
N ASP A 475 -4.67 -8.04 8.94
CA ASP A 475 -5.63 -7.05 9.42
C ASP A 475 -5.09 -6.34 10.68
N PHE A 476 -5.47 -5.09 10.86
CA PHE A 476 -5.12 -4.34 12.07
C PHE A 476 -5.90 -4.86 13.28
N ASP A 477 -5.18 -5.24 14.36
CA ASP A 477 -5.75 -5.83 15.60
C ASP A 477 -5.76 -4.86 16.79
N GLY A 478 -5.38 -3.60 16.58
CA GLY A 478 -5.32 -2.59 17.64
C GLY A 478 -3.92 -2.38 18.21
N TYR A 479 -3.86 -1.63 19.31
CA TYR A 479 -2.61 -1.30 20.01
C TYR A 479 -2.46 -2.17 21.25
N LYS A 480 -1.24 -2.68 21.50
CA LYS A 480 -0.92 -3.49 22.67
C LYS A 480 0.32 -2.94 23.40
N PRO A 481 0.33 -2.97 24.75
CA PRO A 481 1.48 -2.53 25.52
C PRO A 481 2.74 -3.33 25.17
N SER A 482 3.88 -2.63 25.03
CA SER A 482 5.15 -3.24 24.68
C SER A 482 6.33 -2.52 25.34
N ASN A 483 7.41 -3.28 25.62
CA ASN A 483 8.62 -2.74 26.24
C ASN A 483 9.55 -2.12 25.20
N LEU A 484 9.19 -0.94 24.73
CA LEU A 484 9.88 -0.23 23.67
C LEU A 484 10.86 0.79 24.22
N VAL A 485 11.95 0.99 23.49
CA VAL A 485 12.99 1.96 23.82
C VAL A 485 13.49 2.66 22.57
N LYS A 486 13.91 3.90 22.71
CA LYS A 486 14.62 4.63 21.66
C LYS A 486 16.08 4.17 21.62
N LEU A 487 16.49 3.69 20.45
CA LEU A 487 17.87 3.34 20.12
C LEU A 487 18.49 4.45 19.28
N ASP A 488 19.43 5.19 19.85
CA ASP A 488 20.15 6.26 19.17
C ASP A 488 21.46 5.76 18.57
N ILE A 489 21.77 6.20 17.36
CA ILE A 489 23.08 6.01 16.73
C ILE A 489 23.90 7.28 16.90
N LEU A 490 25.07 7.14 17.51
CA LEU A 490 25.98 8.24 17.73
C LEU A 490 27.22 8.10 16.83
N LEU A 491 27.55 9.14 16.11
CA LEU A 491 28.81 9.29 15.40
C LEU A 491 29.72 10.29 16.11
N SER A 492 30.89 9.83 16.52
CA SER A 492 31.82 10.63 17.32
C SER A 492 31.19 11.24 18.57
N GLY A 493 30.23 10.53 19.17
CA GLY A 493 29.50 10.93 20.38
C GLY A 493 28.32 11.88 20.15
N LYS A 494 27.99 12.23 18.91
CA LYS A 494 26.82 13.03 18.55
C LYS A 494 25.72 12.13 18.00
N PRO A 495 24.49 12.22 18.47
CA PRO A 495 23.38 11.45 17.92
C PRO A 495 23.05 11.92 16.50
N ILE A 496 22.72 10.95 15.65
CA ILE A 496 22.19 11.18 14.31
C ILE A 496 20.70 10.85 14.37
N ASP A 497 19.87 11.87 14.36
CA ASP A 497 18.42 11.77 14.52
C ASP A 497 17.75 10.89 13.45
N ALA A 498 18.17 11.01 12.20
CA ALA A 498 17.67 10.22 11.08
C ALA A 498 18.02 8.71 11.16
N LEU A 499 18.93 8.32 12.06
CA LEU A 499 19.33 6.93 12.33
C LEU A 499 18.83 6.42 13.69
N SER A 500 17.97 7.15 14.37
CA SER A 500 17.35 6.71 15.62
C SER A 500 16.11 5.85 15.33
N PHE A 501 15.87 4.82 16.15
CA PHE A 501 14.77 3.87 16.01
C PHE A 501 14.05 3.65 17.33
N ILE A 502 12.77 3.32 17.26
CA ILE A 502 12.03 2.73 18.38
C ILE A 502 12.05 1.21 18.18
N VAL A 503 12.58 0.50 19.18
CA VAL A 503 12.77 -0.95 19.13
C VAL A 503 12.36 -1.60 20.43
N HIS A 504 12.00 -2.88 20.38
CA HIS A 504 11.79 -3.67 21.60
C HIS A 504 13.12 -3.80 22.36
N ARG A 505 13.07 -3.62 23.69
CA ARG A 505 14.28 -3.60 24.56
C ARG A 505 15.16 -4.83 24.37
N ASP A 506 14.56 -6.01 24.25
CA ASP A 506 15.31 -7.27 24.12
C ASP A 506 16.03 -7.40 22.76
N LYS A 507 15.56 -6.69 21.73
CA LYS A 507 16.16 -6.67 20.39
C LYS A 507 17.14 -5.51 20.17
N ALA A 508 17.19 -4.56 21.10
CA ALA A 508 17.96 -3.33 20.95
C ALA A 508 19.47 -3.58 20.78
N TYR A 509 20.05 -4.56 21.51
CA TYR A 509 21.47 -4.91 21.39
C TYR A 509 21.79 -5.48 20.00
N ASP A 510 21.04 -6.48 19.56
CA ASP A 510 21.29 -7.15 18.26
C ASP A 510 21.11 -6.19 17.09
N ARG A 511 20.03 -5.40 17.10
CA ARG A 511 19.82 -4.35 16.08
C ARG A 511 20.93 -3.29 16.10
N GLY A 512 21.31 -2.81 17.29
CA GLY A 512 22.39 -1.83 17.45
C GLY A 512 23.72 -2.34 16.93
N ARG A 513 24.04 -3.62 17.18
CA ARG A 513 25.26 -4.26 16.69
C ARG A 513 25.28 -4.36 15.16
N VAL A 514 24.25 -4.93 14.58
CA VAL A 514 24.15 -5.09 13.12
C VAL A 514 24.25 -3.74 12.42
N LEU A 515 23.57 -2.72 12.93
CA LEU A 515 23.56 -1.39 12.34
C LEU A 515 24.95 -0.71 12.46
N THR A 516 25.62 -0.82 13.61
CA THR A 516 26.96 -0.24 13.76
C THR A 516 28.00 -0.94 12.89
N GLU A 517 27.89 -2.27 12.67
CA GLU A 517 28.71 -3.03 11.73
C GLU A 517 28.50 -2.56 10.28
N LYS A 518 27.24 -2.45 9.82
CA LYS A 518 26.92 -1.93 8.48
C LYS A 518 27.42 -0.50 8.27
N LEU A 519 27.16 0.39 9.21
CA LEU A 519 27.61 1.78 9.14
C LEU A 519 29.12 1.89 9.07
N LYS A 520 29.88 1.01 9.73
CA LYS A 520 31.34 0.96 9.64
C LYS A 520 31.83 0.61 8.22
N GLU A 521 31.10 -0.19 7.48
CA GLU A 521 31.42 -0.55 6.09
C GLU A 521 31.13 0.62 5.14
N ILE A 522 30.00 1.30 5.34
CA ILE A 522 29.50 2.37 4.48
C ILE A 522 30.26 3.70 4.73
N ILE A 523 30.52 4.05 6.00
CA ILE A 523 31.15 5.34 6.33
C ILE A 523 32.61 5.34 5.86
N PRO A 524 33.01 6.27 4.98
CA PRO A 524 34.37 6.32 4.45
C PRO A 524 35.37 6.69 5.54
N ARG A 525 36.58 6.11 5.46
CA ARG A 525 37.68 6.47 6.36
C ARG A 525 38.05 7.93 6.23
N GLN A 526 38.06 8.62 7.35
CA GLN A 526 38.45 10.02 7.47
C GLN A 526 39.86 10.18 8.06
N MET A 527 40.33 11.41 8.20
CA MET A 527 41.66 11.71 8.76
C MET A 527 41.74 11.45 10.27
N PHE A 528 40.60 11.18 10.92
CA PHE A 528 40.48 10.82 12.34
C PHE A 528 39.61 9.58 12.51
N GLU A 529 39.65 8.97 13.68
CA GLU A 529 38.82 7.82 14.00
C GLU A 529 37.38 8.27 14.24
N VAL A 530 36.43 7.55 13.60
CA VAL A 530 35.00 7.78 13.78
C VAL A 530 34.43 6.62 14.59
N PRO A 531 34.19 6.79 15.91
CA PRO A 531 33.44 5.82 16.68
C PRO A 531 31.96 5.91 16.31
N ILE A 532 31.37 4.75 16.02
CA ILE A 532 29.96 4.52 15.78
C ILE A 532 29.42 3.78 16.99
N GLN A 533 28.38 4.30 17.62
CA GLN A 533 27.83 3.72 18.84
C GLN A 533 26.32 3.63 18.74
N ALA A 534 25.76 2.51 19.19
CA ALA A 534 24.33 2.36 19.42
C ALA A 534 24.07 2.48 20.93
N ALA A 535 23.16 3.35 21.33
CA ALA A 535 22.90 3.65 22.73
C ALA A 535 21.42 3.79 23.05
N ILE A 536 21.02 3.43 24.27
CA ILE A 536 19.73 3.75 24.86
C ILE A 536 19.97 4.79 25.95
N GLY A 537 19.48 6.01 25.73
CA GLY A 537 19.81 7.14 26.59
C GLY A 537 21.33 7.33 26.68
N GLY A 538 21.89 7.35 27.88
CA GLY A 538 23.36 7.48 28.11
C GLY A 538 24.15 6.15 28.02
N ARG A 539 23.50 4.99 27.87
CA ARG A 539 24.14 3.66 27.92
C ARG A 539 24.44 3.14 26.52
N VAL A 540 25.72 3.01 26.20
CA VAL A 540 26.18 2.39 24.94
C VAL A 540 26.01 0.88 25.03
N LEU A 541 25.30 0.31 24.02
CA LEU A 541 25.04 -1.13 23.85
C LEU A 541 26.06 -1.78 22.92
N ALA A 542 26.31 -1.15 21.76
CA ALA A 542 27.23 -1.64 20.74
C ALA A 542 28.15 -0.51 20.26
N ARG A 543 29.35 -0.85 19.83
CA ARG A 543 30.33 0.12 19.35
C ARG A 543 31.20 -0.48 18.27
N GLU A 544 31.32 0.25 17.19
CA GLU A 544 32.29 0.02 16.11
C GLU A 544 33.14 1.28 15.88
N THR A 545 34.23 1.14 15.14
CA THR A 545 35.12 2.27 14.86
C THR A 545 35.64 2.21 13.44
N VAL A 546 35.40 3.27 12.66
CA VAL A 546 36.05 3.47 11.36
C VAL A 546 37.45 4.03 11.61
N LYS A 547 38.47 3.26 11.23
CA LYS A 547 39.87 3.65 11.45
C LYS A 547 40.25 4.85 10.60
N ALA A 548 41.06 5.76 11.17
CA ALA A 548 41.58 6.91 10.44
C ALA A 548 42.44 6.52 9.22
N LYS A 549 42.39 7.35 8.17
CA LYS A 549 43.41 7.27 7.11
C LYS A 549 44.78 7.55 7.73
N ARG A 550 45.73 6.64 7.57
CA ARG A 550 47.11 6.82 8.03
C ARG A 550 47.93 7.38 6.87
N LYS A 551 48.43 8.60 7.04
CA LYS A 551 49.55 9.07 6.24
C LYS A 551 50.83 8.56 6.93
N ASP A 552 51.64 7.82 6.22
CA ASP A 552 52.94 7.41 6.75
C ASP A 552 53.87 8.62 6.81
N VAL A 553 53.85 9.29 7.98
CA VAL A 553 54.69 10.48 8.23
C VAL A 553 56.17 10.08 8.46
N LEU A 554 56.43 8.78 8.58
CA LEU A 554 57.79 8.25 8.82
C LEU A 554 58.46 7.78 7.52
N ALA A 555 57.73 7.65 6.40
CA ALA A 555 58.26 7.16 5.11
C ALA A 555 59.47 7.93 4.57
N LYS A 556 59.62 9.20 4.97
CA LYS A 556 60.76 10.05 4.58
C LYS A 556 61.81 10.18 5.69
N CYS A 557 61.71 9.42 6.80
CA CYS A 557 62.66 9.46 7.88
C CYS A 557 63.71 8.34 7.69
N TYR A 558 64.73 8.63 6.88
CA TYR A 558 65.93 7.78 6.75
C TYR A 558 66.82 8.02 7.98
N GLY A 559 67.13 6.94 8.75
CA GLY A 559 68.03 6.97 9.89
C GLY A 559 67.37 6.79 11.26
N GLY A 560 68.15 6.41 12.28
CA GLY A 560 67.74 5.92 13.58
C GLY A 560 67.28 7.02 14.60
N ASP A 561 66.96 8.24 14.18
CA ASP A 561 66.53 9.30 15.12
C ASP A 561 65.14 9.03 15.70
N ILE A 562 65.13 8.35 16.83
CA ILE A 562 63.96 7.95 17.59
C ILE A 562 63.16 9.18 18.09
N SER A 563 63.90 10.26 18.46
CA SER A 563 63.28 11.50 19.00
C SER A 563 62.47 12.25 17.92
N ARG A 564 62.99 12.30 16.68
CA ARG A 564 62.30 12.93 15.55
C ARG A 564 61.07 12.12 15.11
N LYS A 565 61.18 10.78 15.11
CA LYS A 565 60.04 9.87 14.85
C LYS A 565 58.92 10.07 15.86
N ARG A 566 59.29 10.18 17.14
CA ARG A 566 58.35 10.38 18.24
C ARG A 566 57.63 11.74 18.16
N LYS A 567 58.40 12.82 17.89
CA LYS A 567 57.82 14.17 17.65
C LYS A 567 56.85 14.23 16.46
N LEU A 568 57.16 13.55 15.34
CA LEU A 568 56.28 13.49 14.19
C LEU A 568 55.00 12.74 14.47
N LEU A 569 55.05 11.63 15.21
CA LEU A 569 53.89 10.86 15.65
C LEU A 569 53.02 11.65 16.63
N GLU A 570 53.63 12.39 17.55
CA GLU A 570 52.90 13.26 18.47
C GLU A 570 52.20 14.43 17.75
N LYS A 571 52.88 15.10 16.81
CA LYS A 571 52.24 16.13 15.96
C LYS A 571 51.08 15.57 15.14
N GLN A 572 51.22 14.37 14.59
CA GLN A 572 50.14 13.70 13.90
C GLN A 572 48.96 13.41 14.85
N LYS A 573 49.24 12.92 16.06
CA LYS A 573 48.22 12.66 17.08
C LYS A 573 47.48 13.92 17.50
N GLN A 574 48.22 15.03 17.73
CA GLN A 574 47.61 16.32 18.03
C GLN A 574 46.79 16.91 16.87
N GLY A 575 47.30 16.80 15.62
CA GLY A 575 46.58 17.20 14.42
C GLY A 575 45.26 16.45 14.26
N LYS A 576 45.28 15.12 14.46
CA LYS A 576 44.06 14.30 14.42
C LYS A 576 43.07 14.67 15.53
N LYS A 577 43.56 14.99 16.73
CA LYS A 577 42.70 15.43 17.85
C LYS A 577 42.00 16.77 17.54
N ARG A 578 42.73 17.72 16.91
CA ARG A 578 42.14 18.99 16.44
C ARG A 578 41.12 18.78 15.31
N MET A 579 41.43 17.96 14.32
CA MET A 579 40.50 17.64 13.23
C MET A 579 39.23 16.98 13.76
N LYS A 580 39.34 16.07 14.73
CA LYS A 580 38.17 15.45 15.37
C LYS A 580 37.28 16.45 16.12
N ALA A 581 37.87 17.51 16.68
CA ALA A 581 37.11 18.54 17.41
C ALA A 581 36.38 19.54 16.47
N ILE A 582 36.83 19.66 15.22
CA ILE A 582 36.33 20.64 14.25
C ILE A 582 35.52 19.97 13.15
N GLY A 583 35.83 18.70 12.79
CA GLY A 583 35.25 18.00 11.66
C GLY A 583 33.87 17.45 11.94
N ASN A 584 32.90 17.79 11.11
CA ASN A 584 31.68 17.02 10.95
C ASN A 584 32.02 15.73 10.19
N VAL A 585 31.42 14.61 10.60
CA VAL A 585 31.54 13.34 9.87
C VAL A 585 30.55 13.43 8.70
N GLU A 586 31.06 13.36 7.47
CA GLU A 586 30.21 13.18 6.30
C GLU A 586 29.63 11.77 6.34
N VAL A 587 28.31 11.69 6.40
CA VAL A 587 27.55 10.45 6.36
C VAL A 587 27.06 10.29 4.91
N PRO A 588 27.48 9.23 4.19
CA PRO A 588 26.98 8.98 2.86
C PRO A 588 25.48 8.68 2.86
N GLN A 589 24.82 8.92 1.76
CA GLN A 589 23.37 8.70 1.60
C GLN A 589 22.98 7.25 1.85
N GLU A 590 23.80 6.30 1.42
CA GLU A 590 23.62 4.86 1.61
C GLU A 590 23.55 4.45 3.10
N ALA A 591 23.99 5.31 4.01
CA ALA A 591 23.90 5.07 5.46
C ALA A 591 22.48 5.25 6.00
N PHE A 592 21.61 5.92 5.25
CA PHE A 592 20.20 6.18 5.63
C PHE A 592 19.22 5.25 4.93
N MET A 593 19.68 4.50 3.93
CA MET A 593 18.98 3.40 3.27
C MET A 593 19.26 2.09 4.04
#